data_096fc3900f7ebc42549728770c2f181d
#
_entry.id   096fc3900f7ebc42549728770c2f181d
#
_cell.length_a   1.000
_cell.length_b   1.000
_cell.length_c   1.000
_cell.angle_alpha   90.00
_cell.angle_beta   90.00
_cell.angle_gamma   90.00
#
_symmetry.space_group_name_H-M   'P 1'
#
loop_
_entity.id
_entity.type
_entity.pdbx_description
1 polymer ?
#
loop_
_entity_poly.entity_id
_entity_poly.type
_entity_poly.pdbx_seq_one_letter_code
_entity_poly.pdbx_strand_id
1 'polypeptide(L)'
;MITRRQFLSGACVSACAGLQLTGEAHAGTSPEDLVTRAMAGIDPHAYLDVHNHVVGMGHGDTGVTVHPHMTAGLSHPLNWIRFRAYIRASGITDMDNVDANYMAVLKSRVEAMPTRGTSLLMAFDRVHDEAGKPRPEHTVFSVPNDHMFNAVKLSERFAPCASVHPYRHDAAEALHAVADRGAVAIKWLPNAMHIDPASPLCLPSYRVMAERGLTLISHGGEESAVPSPDTQELGNPLRLRAALDAGVTVVVAHSASHGHSLDLDDPKRRRTRAFDLFMRMMDDPQYDGQLYGEISAVLLFNRVSHAGPGLMARTDLHHRLVNGSDYPIPGINPLINLTQLWGLGLIRWEDKRGLSRLFRENPLLGDFVLKRVLCGPDGEPTGFPPSVFCPSNEVFPSLAQQPA
;
A
#
# COMPACT_ATOMS: atom_id res chain seq x y z
N MET A 1 -24.92 -41.75 -5.26
CA MET A 1 -23.55 -42.32 -5.17
C MET A 1 -23.07 -42.61 -6.58
N ILE A 2 -22.32 -41.73 -7.17
CA ILE A 2 -21.68 -41.94 -8.47
C ILE A 2 -20.19 -42.11 -8.19
N THR A 3 -19.68 -43.29 -8.55
CA THR A 3 -18.32 -43.72 -8.22
C THR A 3 -17.29 -43.14 -9.18
N ARG A 4 -16.07 -42.93 -8.68
CA ARG A 4 -14.87 -42.36 -9.31
C ARG A 4 -14.36 -43.06 -10.59
N ARG A 5 -15.12 -43.96 -11.20
CA ARG A 5 -14.69 -44.83 -12.32
C ARG A 5 -15.38 -44.54 -13.67
N GLN A 6 -16.23 -43.53 -13.76
CA GLN A 6 -16.97 -43.22 -15.00
C GLN A 6 -16.50 -41.95 -15.74
N PHE A 7 -15.32 -41.44 -15.41
CA PHE A 7 -14.80 -40.19 -16.06
C PHE A 7 -13.62 -40.45 -17.02
N LEU A 8 -13.35 -41.66 -17.39
CA LEU A 8 -12.25 -42.01 -18.32
C LEU A 8 -12.74 -43.04 -19.35
N SER A 9 -13.60 -42.65 -20.29
CA SER A 9 -13.74 -43.31 -21.59
C SER A 9 -14.67 -42.52 -22.49
N GLY A 10 -14.10 -41.65 -23.30
CA GLY A 10 -14.75 -40.88 -24.35
C GLY A 10 -13.72 -40.36 -25.35
N ALA A 11 -12.98 -41.33 -25.95
CA ALA A 11 -12.16 -40.99 -27.12
C ALA A 11 -13.08 -40.82 -28.32
N CYS A 12 -13.27 -39.59 -28.78
CA CYS A 12 -13.78 -39.32 -30.11
C CYS A 12 -12.60 -38.94 -31.01
N VAL A 13 -12.25 -39.85 -31.87
CA VAL A 13 -11.48 -39.59 -33.11
C VAL A 13 -12.40 -38.81 -34.01
N SER A 14 -11.97 -37.61 -34.44
CA SER A 14 -12.58 -36.86 -35.55
C SER A 14 -11.54 -36.03 -36.25
N ALA A 15 -11.25 -36.50 -37.48
CA ALA A 15 -10.86 -35.78 -38.67
C ALA A 15 -10.01 -34.51 -38.55
N CYS A 16 -8.73 -34.66 -38.86
CA CYS A 16 -7.87 -33.58 -39.30
C CYS A 16 -8.40 -33.01 -40.66
N ALA A 17 -9.20 -31.95 -40.58
CA ALA A 17 -9.34 -31.01 -41.66
C ALA A 17 -8.34 -29.89 -41.41
N GLY A 18 -7.34 -29.76 -42.28
CA GLY A 18 -6.32 -28.72 -42.20
C GLY A 18 -6.91 -27.34 -42.32
N LEU A 19 -7.20 -26.71 -41.18
CA LEU A 19 -7.23 -25.26 -41.07
C LEU A 19 -5.76 -24.83 -40.85
N GLN A 20 -5.14 -24.33 -41.87
CA GLN A 20 -4.01 -23.42 -41.71
C GLN A 20 -4.53 -22.20 -40.97
N LEU A 21 -4.49 -22.25 -39.63
CA LEU A 21 -4.50 -21.05 -38.80
C LEU A 21 -3.18 -20.34 -39.14
N THR A 22 -3.22 -19.42 -40.07
CA THR A 22 -2.27 -18.33 -40.15
C THR A 22 -2.49 -17.52 -38.86
N GLY A 23 -1.95 -18.05 -37.75
CA GLY A 23 -1.84 -17.30 -36.52
C GLY A 23 -0.87 -16.17 -36.76
N GLU A 24 -1.37 -15.01 -37.14
CA GLU A 24 -0.71 -13.79 -36.75
C GLU A 24 -0.55 -13.91 -35.26
N ALA A 25 0.66 -14.18 -34.80
CA ALA A 25 1.02 -14.06 -33.42
C ALA A 25 0.72 -12.59 -33.09
N HIS A 26 -0.44 -12.32 -32.43
CA HIS A 26 -0.77 -11.00 -31.99
C HIS A 26 0.39 -10.58 -31.08
N ALA A 27 1.25 -9.71 -31.61
CA ALA A 27 2.33 -9.13 -30.88
C ALA A 27 1.68 -8.42 -29.71
N GLY A 28 1.92 -8.94 -28.48
CA GLY A 28 1.33 -8.31 -27.29
C GLY A 28 1.76 -6.86 -27.19
N THR A 29 0.99 -6.05 -26.49
CA THR A 29 1.29 -4.63 -26.28
C THR A 29 2.71 -4.47 -25.69
N SER A 30 3.52 -3.59 -26.28
CA SER A 30 4.88 -3.35 -25.80
C SER A 30 4.87 -2.66 -24.43
N PRO A 31 5.91 -2.80 -23.60
CA PRO A 31 6.05 -2.02 -22.37
C PRO A 31 5.97 -0.51 -22.63
N GLU A 32 6.58 -0.03 -23.70
CA GLU A 32 6.64 1.37 -24.09
C GLU A 32 5.24 1.92 -24.43
N ASP A 33 4.41 1.16 -25.15
CA ASP A 33 3.02 1.52 -25.46
C ASP A 33 2.17 1.56 -24.18
N LEU A 34 2.36 0.59 -23.27
CA LEU A 34 1.67 0.57 -21.99
C LEU A 34 2.01 1.80 -21.12
N VAL A 35 3.29 2.18 -21.08
CA VAL A 35 3.74 3.38 -20.37
C VAL A 35 3.14 4.63 -21.00
N THR A 36 3.13 4.72 -22.32
CA THR A 36 2.53 5.86 -23.04
C THR A 36 1.04 5.99 -22.72
N ARG A 37 0.31 4.88 -22.72
CA ARG A 37 -1.12 4.85 -22.32
C ARG A 37 -1.31 5.26 -20.86
N ALA A 38 -0.46 4.76 -19.98
CA ALA A 38 -0.55 5.06 -18.55
C ALA A 38 -0.29 6.54 -18.22
N MET A 39 0.61 7.16 -18.96
CA MET A 39 0.96 8.59 -18.79
C MET A 39 -0.09 9.55 -19.38
N ALA A 40 -1.07 9.06 -20.13
CA ALA A 40 -2.10 9.93 -20.71
C ALA A 40 -2.84 10.73 -19.63
N GLY A 41 -2.76 12.07 -19.70
CA GLY A 41 -3.40 13.00 -18.76
C GLY A 41 -2.70 13.11 -17.38
N ILE A 42 -1.60 12.41 -17.14
CA ILE A 42 -0.77 12.57 -15.93
C ILE A 42 0.11 13.82 -16.09
N ASP A 43 0.05 14.71 -15.11
CA ASP A 43 1.11 15.71 -14.93
C ASP A 43 2.30 15.01 -14.24
N PRO A 44 3.45 14.88 -14.94
CA PRO A 44 4.59 14.20 -14.36
C PRO A 44 5.10 14.81 -13.05
N HIS A 45 4.97 16.12 -12.87
CA HIS A 45 5.46 16.83 -11.69
C HIS A 45 4.48 16.76 -10.52
N ALA A 46 3.17 16.71 -10.79
CA ALA A 46 2.15 16.56 -9.78
C ALA A 46 1.94 15.10 -9.30
N TYR A 47 2.64 14.13 -9.91
CA TYR A 47 2.53 12.71 -9.50
C TYR A 47 2.95 12.53 -8.05
N LEU A 48 2.12 11.77 -7.30
CA LEU A 48 2.38 11.45 -5.90
C LEU A 48 2.22 9.95 -5.65
N ASP A 49 3.24 9.33 -5.04
CA ASP A 49 3.19 8.00 -4.46
C ASP A 49 3.28 8.13 -2.94
N VAL A 50 2.16 7.94 -2.25
CA VAL A 50 2.05 8.22 -0.82
C VAL A 50 2.52 7.07 0.08
N HIS A 51 2.97 5.93 -0.50
CA HIS A 51 3.19 4.72 0.28
C HIS A 51 4.45 3.95 -0.15
N ASN A 52 5.61 4.40 0.33
CA ASN A 52 6.87 3.68 0.14
C ASN A 52 7.51 3.39 1.49
N HIS A 53 7.68 2.09 1.79
CA HIS A 53 8.36 1.70 3.01
C HIS A 53 9.87 1.93 2.92
N VAL A 54 10.47 2.40 4.01
CA VAL A 54 11.90 2.26 4.24
C VAL A 54 12.13 0.90 4.89
N VAL A 55 13.04 0.11 4.33
CA VAL A 55 13.35 -1.25 4.80
C VAL A 55 14.84 -1.34 5.13
N GLY A 56 15.18 -2.04 6.22
CA GLY A 56 16.56 -2.23 6.63
C GLY A 56 16.69 -3.32 7.68
N MET A 57 17.91 -3.53 8.14
CA MET A 57 18.28 -4.48 9.19
C MET A 57 19.12 -3.82 10.30
N GLY A 58 19.30 -2.50 10.26
CA GLY A 58 20.14 -1.76 11.19
C GLY A 58 21.63 -1.69 10.78
N HIS A 59 21.95 -2.05 9.53
CA HIS A 59 23.30 -1.93 9.02
C HIS A 59 23.69 -0.46 8.83
N GLY A 60 24.91 -0.10 9.26
CA GLY A 60 25.38 1.30 9.18
C GLY A 60 24.76 2.21 10.24
N ASP A 61 24.46 1.68 11.41
CA ASP A 61 23.94 2.41 12.58
C ASP A 61 22.63 3.19 12.30
N THR A 62 21.80 2.69 11.40
CA THR A 62 20.53 3.31 11.02
C THR A 62 19.48 3.27 12.12
N GLY A 63 19.65 2.40 13.12
CA GLY A 63 18.70 2.18 14.20
C GLY A 63 17.43 1.42 13.78
N VAL A 64 17.36 0.96 12.53
CA VAL A 64 16.30 0.04 12.07
C VAL A 64 16.39 -1.26 12.86
N THR A 65 15.23 -1.78 13.29
CA THR A 65 15.20 -3.06 14.00
C THR A 65 14.24 -4.04 13.33
N VAL A 66 14.67 -5.30 13.30
CA VAL A 66 13.85 -6.43 12.85
C VAL A 66 13.87 -7.46 13.97
N HIS A 67 12.68 -7.88 14.40
CA HIS A 67 12.57 -8.86 15.48
C HIS A 67 13.23 -10.19 15.08
N PRO A 68 14.01 -10.84 15.97
CA PRO A 68 14.72 -12.10 15.65
C PRO A 68 13.79 -13.20 15.09
N HIS A 69 12.51 -13.24 15.45
CA HIS A 69 11.55 -14.19 14.91
C HIS A 69 11.36 -14.08 13.38
N MET A 70 11.69 -12.94 12.78
CA MET A 70 11.64 -12.74 11.32
C MET A 70 12.84 -13.36 10.61
N THR A 71 14.00 -13.44 11.29
CA THR A 71 15.26 -13.89 10.71
C THR A 71 15.66 -15.30 11.14
N ALA A 72 15.06 -15.85 12.19
CA ALA A 72 15.38 -17.16 12.76
C ALA A 72 14.68 -18.31 11.98
N GLY A 73 15.26 -18.75 10.88
CA GLY A 73 14.67 -19.71 9.93
C GLY A 73 14.26 -21.06 10.53
N LEU A 74 15.02 -21.59 11.50
CA LEU A 74 14.73 -22.92 12.08
C LEU A 74 13.55 -22.89 13.06
N SER A 75 13.43 -21.84 13.86
CA SER A 75 12.38 -21.73 14.87
C SER A 75 11.09 -21.06 14.34
N HIS A 76 11.20 -20.22 13.32
CA HIS A 76 10.08 -19.45 12.74
C HIS A 76 10.09 -19.49 11.20
N PRO A 77 9.90 -20.67 10.55
CA PRO A 77 10.12 -20.85 9.13
C PRO A 77 9.20 -19.98 8.25
N LEU A 78 7.95 -19.77 8.64
CA LEU A 78 7.01 -18.91 7.88
C LEU A 78 7.42 -17.44 7.90
N ASN A 79 7.83 -16.93 9.04
CA ASN A 79 8.30 -15.54 9.15
C ASN A 79 9.60 -15.33 8.37
N TRP A 80 10.51 -16.30 8.43
CA TRP A 80 11.74 -16.29 7.65
C TRP A 80 11.47 -16.29 6.13
N ILE A 81 10.51 -17.10 5.65
CA ILE A 81 10.09 -17.11 4.24
C ILE A 81 9.53 -15.74 3.84
N ARG A 82 8.67 -15.13 4.67
CA ARG A 82 8.16 -13.77 4.45
C ARG A 82 9.28 -12.75 4.37
N PHE A 83 10.18 -12.76 5.34
CA PHE A 83 11.33 -11.85 5.35
C PHE A 83 12.19 -11.98 4.08
N ARG A 84 12.51 -13.22 3.67
CA ARG A 84 13.24 -13.47 2.42
C ARG A 84 12.49 -12.98 1.18
N ALA A 85 11.16 -13.08 1.17
CA ALA A 85 10.35 -12.54 0.08
C ALA A 85 10.45 -11.02 0.01
N TYR A 86 10.44 -10.31 1.15
CA TYR A 86 10.62 -8.86 1.20
C TYR A 86 12.00 -8.43 0.71
N ILE A 87 13.05 -9.05 1.20
CA ILE A 87 14.43 -8.78 0.75
C ILE A 87 14.55 -8.95 -0.76
N ARG A 88 14.02 -10.05 -1.29
CA ARG A 88 14.05 -10.30 -2.75
C ARG A 88 13.23 -9.27 -3.54
N ALA A 89 12.02 -8.94 -3.07
CA ALA A 89 11.15 -7.95 -3.70
C ALA A 89 11.76 -6.54 -3.72
N SER A 90 12.48 -6.21 -2.65
CA SER A 90 13.22 -4.96 -2.52
C SER A 90 14.34 -4.82 -3.55
N GLY A 91 14.78 -5.92 -4.17
CA GLY A 91 15.90 -5.91 -5.12
C GLY A 91 17.27 -5.80 -4.43
N ILE A 92 17.34 -6.06 -3.12
CA ILE A 92 18.57 -6.05 -2.34
C ILE A 92 19.47 -7.19 -2.83
N THR A 93 20.73 -6.84 -3.15
CA THR A 93 21.77 -7.78 -3.59
C THR A 93 22.94 -7.84 -2.61
N ASP A 94 23.16 -6.77 -1.85
CA ASP A 94 24.19 -6.67 -0.82
C ASP A 94 23.56 -6.90 0.56
N MET A 95 23.79 -8.10 1.10
CA MET A 95 23.25 -8.50 2.41
C MET A 95 24.09 -8.00 3.59
N ASP A 96 25.28 -7.48 3.34
CA ASP A 96 26.14 -6.92 4.37
C ASP A 96 25.83 -5.43 4.63
N ASN A 97 25.19 -4.77 3.63
CA ASN A 97 24.78 -3.36 3.68
C ASN A 97 23.32 -3.16 3.26
N VAL A 98 22.40 -3.94 3.85
CA VAL A 98 20.98 -3.99 3.46
C VAL A 98 20.34 -2.60 3.40
N ASP A 99 20.52 -1.78 4.44
CA ASP A 99 19.87 -0.47 4.59
C ASP A 99 20.30 0.48 3.46
N ALA A 100 21.59 0.63 3.23
CA ALA A 100 22.11 1.49 2.17
C ALA A 100 21.78 0.95 0.77
N ASN A 101 21.89 -0.37 0.57
CA ASN A 101 21.58 -1.01 -0.70
C ASN A 101 20.09 -0.86 -1.05
N TYR A 102 19.19 -1.03 -0.07
CA TYR A 102 17.75 -0.80 -0.27
C TYR A 102 17.46 0.61 -0.76
N MET A 103 18.02 1.62 -0.08
CA MET A 103 17.78 3.02 -0.45
C MET A 103 18.35 3.36 -1.84
N ALA A 104 19.49 2.81 -2.20
CA ALA A 104 20.07 2.96 -3.54
C ALA A 104 19.15 2.35 -4.62
N VAL A 105 18.60 1.16 -4.37
CA VAL A 105 17.66 0.49 -5.28
C VAL A 105 16.36 1.28 -5.40
N LEU A 106 15.75 1.69 -4.28
CA LEU A 106 14.52 2.47 -4.28
C LEU A 106 14.69 3.79 -5.05
N LYS A 107 15.77 4.53 -4.76
CA LYS A 107 16.13 5.76 -5.48
C LYS A 107 16.21 5.52 -6.99
N SER A 108 16.99 4.53 -7.41
CA SER A 108 17.13 4.18 -8.84
C SER A 108 15.79 3.87 -9.50
N ARG A 109 14.90 3.14 -8.82
CA ARG A 109 13.56 2.81 -9.35
C ARG A 109 12.66 4.03 -9.46
N VAL A 110 12.67 4.91 -8.46
CA VAL A 110 11.91 6.17 -8.50
C VAL A 110 12.45 7.10 -9.60
N GLU A 111 13.76 7.22 -9.74
CA GLU A 111 14.39 8.04 -10.79
C GLU A 111 14.12 7.51 -12.21
N ALA A 112 13.95 6.19 -12.35
CA ALA A 112 13.58 5.55 -13.62
C ALA A 112 12.09 5.65 -13.98
N MET A 113 11.25 6.18 -13.10
CA MET A 113 9.84 6.45 -13.41
C MET A 113 9.71 7.55 -14.46
N PRO A 114 8.73 7.47 -15.37
CA PRO A 114 8.45 8.53 -16.36
C PRO A 114 7.90 9.80 -15.70
N THR A 115 7.42 9.70 -14.48
CA THR A 115 6.98 10.84 -13.64
C THR A 115 8.18 11.57 -13.03
N ARG A 116 7.96 12.79 -12.51
CA ARG A 116 8.96 13.60 -11.81
C ARG A 116 8.50 14.06 -10.44
N GLY A 117 7.32 13.60 -10.02
CA GLY A 117 6.71 13.97 -8.75
C GLY A 117 7.31 13.25 -7.54
N THR A 118 6.59 13.27 -6.45
CA THR A 118 7.08 12.94 -5.11
C THR A 118 6.70 11.51 -4.69
N SER A 119 7.58 10.87 -3.92
CA SER A 119 7.33 9.60 -3.22
C SER A 119 7.52 9.81 -1.72
N LEU A 120 6.49 9.53 -0.92
CA LEU A 120 6.60 9.60 0.54
C LEU A 120 7.36 8.38 1.07
N LEU A 121 8.40 8.62 1.87
CA LEU A 121 9.15 7.60 2.58
C LEU A 121 8.62 7.45 3.99
N MET A 122 8.24 6.23 4.39
CA MET A 122 7.59 5.95 5.66
C MET A 122 8.57 5.45 6.72
N ALA A 123 8.56 6.13 7.88
CA ALA A 123 9.10 5.59 9.13
C ALA A 123 8.12 4.64 9.81
N PHE A 124 8.60 3.87 10.80
CA PHE A 124 7.78 3.02 11.67
C PHE A 124 8.28 3.13 13.11
N ASP A 125 7.44 3.66 14.01
CA ASP A 125 7.77 3.72 15.42
C ASP A 125 7.60 2.35 16.11
N ARG A 126 8.19 2.20 17.28
CA ARG A 126 8.11 0.99 18.09
C ARG A 126 6.74 0.87 18.76
N VAL A 127 6.37 -0.34 19.14
CA VAL A 127 5.21 -0.58 20.00
C VAL A 127 5.44 0.05 21.38
N HIS A 128 4.44 0.76 21.88
CA HIS A 128 4.37 1.27 23.26
C HIS A 128 3.08 0.76 23.91
N ASP A 129 3.14 0.46 25.21
CA ASP A 129 1.94 0.15 25.98
C ASP A 129 1.19 1.45 26.37
N GLU A 130 0.00 1.28 26.95
CA GLU A 130 -0.84 2.41 27.38
C GLU A 130 -0.19 3.28 28.49
N ALA A 131 0.84 2.77 29.16
CA ALA A 131 1.65 3.52 30.11
C ALA A 131 2.84 4.24 29.45
N GLY A 132 2.89 4.29 28.12
CA GLY A 132 3.94 4.97 27.36
C GLY A 132 5.29 4.25 27.31
N LYS A 133 5.38 3.02 27.81
CA LYS A 133 6.63 2.25 27.88
C LYS A 133 6.87 1.52 26.55
N PRO A 134 8.07 1.63 25.96
CA PRO A 134 8.44 0.83 24.78
C PRO A 134 8.37 -0.68 25.04
N ARG A 135 7.83 -1.43 24.08
CA ARG A 135 7.66 -2.89 24.13
C ARG A 135 8.43 -3.56 22.97
N PRO A 136 9.76 -3.67 23.10
CA PRO A 136 10.59 -4.23 22.03
C PRO A 136 10.25 -5.69 21.70
N GLU A 137 9.75 -6.46 22.65
CA GLU A 137 9.30 -7.84 22.48
C GLU A 137 8.04 -7.98 21.59
N HIS A 138 7.28 -6.90 21.43
CA HIS A 138 6.11 -6.82 20.52
C HIS A 138 6.43 -6.07 19.22
N THR A 139 7.60 -5.40 19.16
CA THR A 139 8.02 -4.64 17.98
C THR A 139 8.63 -5.58 16.95
N VAL A 140 7.85 -5.94 15.94
CA VAL A 140 8.32 -6.83 14.85
C VAL A 140 9.30 -6.14 13.94
N PHE A 141 9.07 -4.85 13.68
CA PHE A 141 9.89 -4.02 12.81
C PHE A 141 9.77 -2.56 13.24
N SER A 142 10.89 -1.82 13.19
CA SER A 142 10.84 -0.37 13.38
C SER A 142 11.85 0.34 12.51
N VAL A 143 11.48 1.52 12.03
CA VAL A 143 12.33 2.45 11.25
C VAL A 143 12.30 3.80 11.94
N PRO A 144 13.43 4.24 12.53
CA PRO A 144 13.51 5.55 13.18
C PRO A 144 13.24 6.70 12.22
N ASN A 145 12.58 7.75 12.72
CA ASN A 145 12.36 8.98 11.95
C ASN A 145 13.69 9.57 11.45
N ASP A 146 14.76 9.52 12.23
CA ASP A 146 16.08 10.04 11.82
C ASP A 146 16.64 9.32 10.60
N HIS A 147 16.50 7.99 10.53
CA HIS A 147 16.88 7.23 9.34
C HIS A 147 16.04 7.61 8.13
N MET A 148 14.72 7.71 8.29
CA MET A 148 13.81 8.15 7.22
C MET A 148 14.17 9.55 6.74
N PHE A 149 14.40 10.53 7.62
CA PHE A 149 14.83 11.89 7.24
C PHE A 149 16.17 11.91 6.52
N ASN A 150 17.10 11.04 6.89
CA ASN A 150 18.38 10.89 6.17
C ASN A 150 18.16 10.27 4.79
N ALA A 151 17.24 9.30 4.67
CA ALA A 151 16.87 8.69 3.40
C ALA A 151 16.23 9.71 2.43
N VAL A 152 15.37 10.61 2.94
CA VAL A 152 14.75 11.69 2.14
C VAL A 152 15.79 12.57 1.46
N LYS A 153 16.93 12.87 2.11
CA LYS A 153 18.01 13.69 1.53
C LYS A 153 18.69 13.06 0.30
N LEU A 154 18.45 11.78 0.02
CA LEU A 154 19.07 11.08 -1.11
C LEU A 154 18.46 11.48 -2.48
N SER A 155 17.28 12.04 -2.51
CA SER A 155 16.61 12.49 -3.75
C SER A 155 15.62 13.61 -3.45
N GLU A 156 15.56 14.62 -4.33
CA GLU A 156 14.55 15.69 -4.29
C GLU A 156 13.12 15.15 -4.54
N ARG A 157 13.02 13.92 -5.01
CA ARG A 157 11.74 13.23 -5.23
C ARG A 157 11.21 12.50 -3.98
N PHE A 158 11.91 12.58 -2.86
CA PHE A 158 11.47 11.98 -1.60
C PHE A 158 10.93 13.04 -0.65
N ALA A 159 9.82 12.70 0.03
CA ALA A 159 9.29 13.53 1.10
C ALA A 159 9.02 12.67 2.36
N PRO A 160 9.10 13.27 3.56
CA PRO A 160 9.07 12.51 4.80
C PRO A 160 7.65 12.22 5.27
N CYS A 161 7.34 10.93 5.50
CA CYS A 161 6.20 10.44 6.26
C CYS A 161 6.72 9.85 7.57
N ALA A 162 6.61 10.61 8.65
CA ALA A 162 7.12 10.21 9.95
C ALA A 162 6.22 9.19 10.64
N SER A 163 6.69 8.59 11.73
CA SER A 163 5.87 7.74 12.58
C SER A 163 6.12 8.10 14.04
N VAL A 164 5.06 8.38 14.78
CA VAL A 164 5.10 8.67 16.21
C VAL A 164 3.98 7.88 16.87
N HIS A 165 4.34 7.01 17.80
CA HIS A 165 3.36 6.21 18.54
C HIS A 165 2.58 7.10 19.51
N PRO A 166 1.23 7.13 19.47
CA PRO A 166 0.43 8.09 20.24
C PRO A 166 0.46 7.87 21.76
N TYR A 167 0.89 6.68 22.21
CA TYR A 167 0.98 6.38 23.65
C TYR A 167 2.31 6.77 24.28
N ARG A 168 3.27 7.28 23.51
CA ARG A 168 4.52 7.83 24.07
C ARG A 168 4.20 9.03 24.96
N HIS A 169 4.97 9.18 26.05
CA HIS A 169 4.83 10.35 26.93
C HIS A 169 5.17 11.67 26.24
N ASP A 170 6.09 11.62 25.25
CA ASP A 170 6.54 12.75 24.45
C ASP A 170 5.87 12.81 23.05
N ALA A 171 4.71 12.16 22.87
CA ALA A 171 4.07 12.04 21.55
C ALA A 171 3.78 13.41 20.91
N ALA A 172 3.27 14.36 21.67
CA ALA A 172 2.96 15.71 21.17
C ALA A 172 4.22 16.46 20.75
N GLU A 173 5.25 16.47 21.60
CA GLU A 173 6.54 17.10 21.33
C GLU A 173 7.23 16.46 20.13
N ALA A 174 7.19 15.12 20.03
CA ALA A 174 7.76 14.40 18.93
C ALA A 174 7.03 14.71 17.60
N LEU A 175 5.70 14.87 17.62
CA LEU A 175 4.92 15.29 16.44
C LEU A 175 5.28 16.71 16.00
N HIS A 176 5.40 17.67 16.91
CA HIS A 176 5.88 19.01 16.57
C HIS A 176 7.30 18.94 15.99
N ALA A 177 8.20 18.19 16.60
CA ALA A 177 9.58 18.07 16.13
C ALA A 177 9.69 17.46 14.72
N VAL A 178 8.90 16.43 14.37
CA VAL A 178 8.91 15.89 13.00
C VAL A 178 8.26 16.85 12.01
N ALA A 179 7.22 17.59 12.41
CA ALA A 179 6.61 18.63 11.56
C ALA A 179 7.61 19.76 11.27
N ASP A 180 8.37 20.23 12.27
CA ASP A 180 9.41 21.27 12.10
C ASP A 180 10.55 20.79 11.17
N ARG A 181 10.75 19.48 11.06
CA ARG A 181 11.70 18.87 10.11
C ARG A 181 11.10 18.64 8.71
N GLY A 182 9.86 19.06 8.48
CA GLY A 182 9.19 18.97 7.18
C GLY A 182 8.42 17.67 6.96
N ALA A 183 8.07 16.89 7.99
CA ALA A 183 7.16 15.76 7.82
C ALA A 183 5.81 16.25 7.29
N VAL A 184 5.28 15.58 6.26
CA VAL A 184 4.01 15.93 5.61
C VAL A 184 2.86 15.01 6.04
N ALA A 185 3.21 13.84 6.57
CA ALA A 185 2.26 12.83 7.03
C ALA A 185 2.83 12.03 8.21
N ILE A 186 1.92 11.36 8.91
CA ILE A 186 2.24 10.41 9.99
C ILE A 186 1.73 9.04 9.59
N LYS A 187 2.59 8.03 9.64
CA LYS A 187 2.22 6.62 9.40
C LYS A 187 1.90 5.90 10.70
N TRP A 188 0.72 5.28 10.73
CA TRP A 188 0.37 4.27 11.72
C TRP A 188 0.05 2.93 11.06
N LEU A 189 0.43 1.86 11.73
CA LEU A 189 0.02 0.49 11.46
C LEU A 189 -0.62 -0.06 12.75
N PRO A 190 -1.91 0.25 13.01
CA PRO A 190 -2.58 0.00 14.28
C PRO A 190 -2.42 -1.43 14.80
N ASN A 191 -2.57 -2.42 13.90
CA ASN A 191 -2.41 -3.83 14.21
C ASN A 191 -1.01 -4.15 14.79
N ALA A 192 0.05 -3.81 14.06
CA ALA A 192 1.42 -4.15 14.42
C ALA A 192 2.02 -3.22 15.47
N MET A 193 1.53 -1.98 15.57
CA MET A 193 1.97 -1.01 16.58
C MET A 193 1.14 -1.07 17.86
N HIS A 194 0.10 -1.91 17.93
CA HIS A 194 -0.82 -2.02 19.06
C HIS A 194 -1.52 -0.69 19.41
N ILE A 195 -1.83 0.12 18.40
CA ILE A 195 -2.55 1.38 18.55
C ILE A 195 -4.04 1.12 18.38
N ASP A 196 -4.86 1.48 19.38
CA ASP A 196 -6.29 1.65 19.16
C ASP A 196 -6.57 3.08 18.71
N PRO A 197 -6.92 3.32 17.42
CA PRO A 197 -7.20 4.68 16.95
C PRO A 197 -8.38 5.35 17.69
N ALA A 198 -9.29 4.57 18.28
CA ALA A 198 -10.40 5.09 19.07
C ALA A 198 -10.03 5.37 20.54
N SER A 199 -8.80 5.05 20.97
CA SER A 199 -8.35 5.30 22.34
C SER A 199 -8.27 6.80 22.64
N PRO A 200 -8.77 7.25 23.83
CA PRO A 200 -8.56 8.63 24.28
C PRO A 200 -7.08 9.04 24.37
N LEU A 201 -6.16 8.08 24.49
CA LEU A 201 -4.72 8.32 24.51
C LEU A 201 -4.19 8.89 23.17
N CYS A 202 -4.94 8.73 22.08
CA CYS A 202 -4.60 9.30 20.77
C CYS A 202 -4.97 10.79 20.64
N LEU A 203 -5.88 11.31 21.44
CA LEU A 203 -6.40 12.68 21.31
C LEU A 203 -5.32 13.78 21.33
N PRO A 204 -4.29 13.74 22.18
CA PRO A 204 -3.21 14.74 22.13
C PRO A 204 -2.49 14.72 20.79
N SER A 205 -2.21 13.53 20.22
CA SER A 205 -1.59 13.37 18.92
C SER A 205 -2.48 13.91 17.78
N TYR A 206 -3.78 13.63 17.82
CA TYR A 206 -4.72 14.15 16.82
C TYR A 206 -4.78 15.67 16.80
N ARG A 207 -4.77 16.32 17.97
CA ARG A 207 -4.76 17.79 18.07
C ARG A 207 -3.53 18.38 17.38
N VAL A 208 -2.35 17.82 17.65
CA VAL A 208 -1.10 18.29 16.99
C VAL A 208 -1.13 18.02 15.49
N MET A 209 -1.60 16.86 15.05
CA MET A 209 -1.72 16.55 13.62
C MET A 209 -2.65 17.56 12.92
N ALA A 210 -3.83 17.84 13.48
CA ALA A 210 -4.77 18.82 12.93
C ALA A 210 -4.18 20.24 12.91
N GLU A 211 -3.54 20.68 14.01
CA GLU A 211 -2.89 21.97 14.13
C GLU A 211 -1.78 22.18 13.09
N ARG A 212 -0.97 21.13 12.87
CA ARG A 212 0.20 21.16 11.98
C ARG A 212 -0.12 20.76 10.53
N GLY A 213 -1.38 20.45 10.21
CA GLY A 213 -1.78 19.98 8.88
C GLY A 213 -1.10 18.66 8.47
N LEU A 214 -0.77 17.79 9.44
CA LEU A 214 -0.18 16.49 9.19
C LEU A 214 -1.27 15.48 8.86
N THR A 215 -1.19 14.86 7.70
CA THR A 215 -2.13 13.82 7.28
C THR A 215 -1.78 12.49 7.97
N LEU A 216 -2.76 11.83 8.56
CA LEU A 216 -2.59 10.48 9.10
C LEU A 216 -2.78 9.44 7.99
N ILE A 217 -1.73 8.72 7.62
CA ILE A 217 -1.81 7.53 6.77
C ILE A 217 -1.89 6.31 7.69
N SER A 218 -3.08 5.77 7.85
CA SER A 218 -3.32 4.61 8.71
C SER A 218 -3.58 3.35 7.92
N HIS A 219 -2.94 2.24 8.30
CA HIS A 219 -3.37 0.93 7.81
C HIS A 219 -4.81 0.67 8.21
N GLY A 220 -5.61 0.07 7.31
CA GLY A 220 -6.98 -0.35 7.55
C GLY A 220 -7.20 -1.79 7.12
N GLY A 221 -8.03 -2.51 7.88
CA GLY A 221 -8.29 -3.94 7.69
C GLY A 221 -7.30 -4.84 8.42
N GLU A 222 -7.31 -6.14 8.04
CA GLU A 222 -6.37 -7.12 8.60
C GLU A 222 -4.96 -6.93 8.05
N GLU A 223 -3.95 -7.07 8.91
CA GLU A 223 -2.53 -6.99 8.57
C GLU A 223 -1.94 -8.40 8.39
N SER A 224 -1.31 -8.63 7.25
CA SER A 224 -0.70 -9.92 6.91
C SER A 224 0.81 -9.84 6.68
N ALA A 225 1.35 -8.64 6.43
CA ALA A 225 2.76 -8.44 6.15
C ALA A 225 3.60 -8.46 7.43
N VAL A 226 3.11 -7.80 8.48
CA VAL A 226 3.72 -7.75 9.80
C VAL A 226 2.89 -8.61 10.77
N PRO A 227 3.43 -9.73 11.29
CA PRO A 227 2.70 -10.63 12.17
C PRO A 227 2.15 -9.92 13.42
N SER A 228 0.83 -9.88 13.55
CA SER A 228 0.10 -9.24 14.66
C SER A 228 -1.23 -9.94 14.95
N PRO A 229 -1.24 -11.25 15.27
CA PRO A 229 -2.48 -12.05 15.28
C PRO A 229 -3.51 -11.58 16.32
N ASP A 230 -3.06 -11.07 17.45
CA ASP A 230 -3.94 -10.72 18.59
C ASP A 230 -4.52 -9.30 18.52
N THR A 231 -4.06 -8.51 17.55
CA THR A 231 -4.39 -7.07 17.43
C THR A 231 -5.04 -6.69 16.11
N GLN A 232 -5.57 -7.67 15.37
CA GLN A 232 -6.16 -7.45 14.05
C GLN A 232 -7.35 -6.46 14.08
N GLU A 233 -8.14 -6.48 15.14
CA GLU A 233 -9.30 -5.59 15.29
C GLU A 233 -8.91 -4.10 15.48
N LEU A 234 -7.66 -3.80 15.78
CA LEU A 234 -7.16 -2.42 15.85
C LEU A 234 -7.09 -1.77 14.45
N GLY A 235 -7.01 -2.56 13.40
CA GLY A 235 -7.11 -2.11 12.00
C GLY A 235 -8.54 -1.85 11.52
N ASN A 236 -9.56 -1.95 12.36
CA ASN A 236 -10.94 -1.67 12.00
C ASN A 236 -11.09 -0.20 11.56
N PRO A 237 -11.48 0.09 10.29
CA PRO A 237 -11.53 1.45 9.78
C PRO A 237 -12.48 2.36 10.57
N LEU A 238 -13.54 1.82 11.19
CA LEU A 238 -14.48 2.62 11.98
C LEU A 238 -13.85 3.27 13.21
N ARG A 239 -12.71 2.75 13.69
CA ARG A 239 -11.95 3.35 14.80
C ARG A 239 -11.28 4.68 14.41
N LEU A 240 -11.04 4.91 13.11
CA LEU A 240 -10.43 6.13 12.60
C LEU A 240 -11.38 7.35 12.67
N ARG A 241 -12.66 7.14 12.98
CA ARG A 241 -13.61 8.22 13.22
C ARG A 241 -13.10 9.19 14.30
N ALA A 242 -12.43 8.68 15.33
CA ALA A 242 -11.87 9.52 16.39
C ALA A 242 -10.82 10.53 15.87
N ALA A 243 -10.03 10.16 14.85
CA ALA A 243 -9.10 11.08 14.21
C ALA A 243 -9.82 12.11 13.33
N LEU A 244 -10.82 11.66 12.57
CA LEU A 244 -11.65 12.52 11.72
C LEU A 244 -12.42 13.55 12.55
N ASP A 245 -13.07 13.11 13.64
CA ASP A 245 -13.81 13.97 14.57
C ASP A 245 -12.91 14.99 15.28
N ALA A 246 -11.62 14.69 15.39
CA ALA A 246 -10.61 15.62 15.89
C ALA A 246 -10.04 16.57 14.82
N GLY A 247 -10.55 16.52 13.58
CA GLY A 247 -10.16 17.41 12.48
C GLY A 247 -8.92 16.94 11.69
N VAL A 248 -8.46 15.71 11.89
CA VAL A 248 -7.30 15.17 11.16
C VAL A 248 -7.74 14.68 9.77
N THR A 249 -7.00 15.06 8.73
CA THR A 249 -7.12 14.41 7.42
C THR A 249 -6.57 13.00 7.49
N VAL A 250 -7.36 12.00 7.08
CA VAL A 250 -7.02 10.58 7.16
C VAL A 250 -6.99 9.94 5.78
N VAL A 251 -5.88 9.28 5.47
CA VAL A 251 -5.74 8.38 4.31
C VAL A 251 -5.72 6.94 4.82
N VAL A 252 -6.73 6.16 4.44
CA VAL A 252 -6.81 4.73 4.81
C VAL A 252 -6.03 3.92 3.78
N ALA A 253 -4.87 3.40 4.20
CA ALA A 253 -4.02 2.58 3.35
C ALA A 253 -4.78 1.34 2.85
N HIS A 254 -4.56 1.01 1.57
CA HIS A 254 -5.18 -0.11 0.87
C HIS A 254 -6.72 -0.05 0.86
N SER A 255 -7.33 1.11 1.18
CA SER A 255 -8.79 1.28 1.34
C SER A 255 -9.41 0.20 2.24
N ALA A 256 -8.71 -0.23 3.28
CA ALA A 256 -9.09 -1.34 4.17
C ALA A 256 -9.47 -2.63 3.43
N SER A 257 -8.86 -2.93 2.29
CA SER A 257 -9.28 -3.95 1.33
C SER A 257 -9.11 -5.40 1.81
N HIS A 258 -8.50 -5.65 2.97
CA HIS A 258 -8.21 -7.00 3.46
C HIS A 258 -8.93 -7.32 4.76
N GLY A 259 -9.51 -8.54 4.82
CA GLY A 259 -10.08 -9.13 6.02
C GLY A 259 -11.44 -8.59 6.44
N HIS A 260 -11.81 -8.89 7.70
CA HIS A 260 -13.10 -8.57 8.29
C HIS A 260 -12.89 -7.94 9.67
N SER A 261 -13.68 -6.94 9.98
CA SER A 261 -13.72 -6.30 11.30
C SER A 261 -15.12 -6.34 11.89
N LEU A 262 -15.23 -6.10 13.19
CA LEU A 262 -16.53 -5.95 13.85
C LEU A 262 -17.21 -4.68 13.35
N ASP A 263 -18.45 -4.78 12.91
CA ASP A 263 -19.26 -3.60 12.61
C ASP A 263 -19.63 -2.90 13.93
N LEU A 264 -18.97 -1.77 14.20
CA LEU A 264 -19.16 -1.02 15.44
C LEU A 264 -20.53 -0.32 15.52
N ASP A 265 -21.22 -0.17 14.38
CA ASP A 265 -22.55 0.42 14.30
C ASP A 265 -23.66 -0.64 14.39
N ASP A 266 -23.33 -1.92 14.22
CA ASP A 266 -24.28 -3.03 14.43
C ASP A 266 -24.33 -3.39 15.92
N PRO A 267 -25.53 -3.33 16.57
CA PRO A 267 -25.68 -3.77 17.95
C PRO A 267 -25.24 -5.21 18.21
N LYS A 268 -25.27 -6.06 17.17
CA LYS A 268 -24.79 -7.46 17.24
C LYS A 268 -23.31 -7.61 16.95
N ARG A 269 -22.61 -6.54 16.63
CA ARG A 269 -21.18 -6.54 16.31
C ARG A 269 -20.80 -7.62 15.28
N ARG A 270 -21.61 -7.79 14.23
CA ARG A 270 -21.33 -8.79 13.20
C ARG A 270 -20.02 -8.48 12.48
N ARG A 271 -19.28 -9.52 12.12
CA ARG A 271 -18.08 -9.36 11.29
C ARG A 271 -18.49 -9.01 9.86
N THR A 272 -17.98 -7.89 9.38
CA THR A 272 -18.22 -7.34 8.05
C THR A 272 -16.87 -7.12 7.37
N ARG A 273 -16.80 -7.22 6.04
CA ARG A 273 -15.55 -6.89 5.34
C ARG A 273 -15.09 -5.49 5.74
N ALA A 274 -13.80 -5.36 6.07
CA ALA A 274 -13.25 -4.06 6.45
C ALA A 274 -13.40 -3.03 5.30
N PHE A 275 -13.30 -3.48 4.05
CA PHE A 275 -13.58 -2.67 2.86
C PHE A 275 -15.00 -2.11 2.84
N ASP A 276 -16.02 -2.91 3.16
CA ASP A 276 -17.42 -2.46 3.14
C ASP A 276 -17.68 -1.42 4.26
N LEU A 277 -17.01 -1.59 5.42
CA LEU A 277 -17.06 -0.62 6.52
C LEU A 277 -16.38 0.70 6.13
N PHE A 278 -15.23 0.62 5.45
CA PHE A 278 -14.54 1.79 4.91
C PHE A 278 -15.39 2.52 3.87
N MET A 279 -15.98 1.79 2.91
CA MET A 279 -16.83 2.40 1.88
C MET A 279 -18.05 3.09 2.49
N ARG A 280 -18.64 2.54 3.57
CA ARG A 280 -19.72 3.21 4.31
C ARG A 280 -19.26 4.54 4.93
N MET A 281 -18.02 4.63 5.42
CA MET A 281 -17.46 5.91 5.88
C MET A 281 -17.22 6.89 4.72
N MET A 282 -16.81 6.38 3.54
CA MET A 282 -16.66 7.21 2.34
C MET A 282 -18.00 7.75 1.83
N ASP A 283 -19.11 7.05 2.10
CA ASP A 283 -20.46 7.50 1.77
C ASP A 283 -21.03 8.50 2.78
N ASP A 284 -20.39 8.68 3.93
CA ASP A 284 -20.84 9.65 4.93
C ASP A 284 -20.34 11.06 4.59
N PRO A 285 -21.26 12.00 4.29
CA PRO A 285 -20.90 13.35 3.87
C PRO A 285 -20.14 14.15 4.96
N GLN A 286 -20.23 13.75 6.24
CA GLN A 286 -19.50 14.43 7.30
C GLN A 286 -17.98 14.31 7.16
N TYR A 287 -17.50 13.27 6.46
CA TYR A 287 -16.08 13.03 6.23
C TYR A 287 -15.60 13.46 4.84
N ASP A 288 -16.43 14.17 4.09
CA ASP A 288 -16.02 14.72 2.80
C ASP A 288 -14.89 15.75 2.98
N GLY A 289 -13.86 15.65 2.13
CA GLY A 289 -12.66 16.49 2.27
C GLY A 289 -11.68 16.10 3.38
N GLN A 290 -12.01 15.11 4.25
CA GLN A 290 -11.13 14.67 5.33
C GLN A 290 -10.73 13.18 5.22
N LEU A 291 -11.60 12.32 4.68
CA LEU A 291 -11.34 10.88 4.54
C LEU A 291 -11.00 10.54 3.11
N TYR A 292 -9.87 9.90 2.93
CA TYR A 292 -9.36 9.43 1.63
C TYR A 292 -9.04 7.94 1.66
N GLY A 293 -9.17 7.27 0.50
CA GLY A 293 -8.73 5.90 0.29
C GLY A 293 -7.43 5.85 -0.50
N GLU A 294 -6.50 4.99 -0.11
CA GLU A 294 -5.26 4.77 -0.85
C GLU A 294 -5.37 3.45 -1.61
N ILE A 295 -4.94 3.44 -2.88
CA ILE A 295 -5.17 2.34 -3.82
C ILE A 295 -4.01 1.35 -3.97
N SER A 296 -3.03 1.34 -3.06
CA SER A 296 -2.04 0.27 -3.07
C SER A 296 -2.66 -1.08 -2.68
N ALA A 297 -2.03 -2.15 -3.05
CA ALA A 297 -2.41 -3.52 -2.69
C ALA A 297 -3.85 -3.96 -3.01
N VAL A 298 -4.75 -3.09 -3.53
CA VAL A 298 -6.14 -3.44 -3.87
C VAL A 298 -6.24 -4.47 -5.02
N LEU A 299 -5.16 -4.61 -5.79
CA LEU A 299 -5.04 -5.55 -6.91
C LEU A 299 -4.30 -6.85 -6.53
N LEU A 300 -3.97 -7.06 -5.26
CA LEU A 300 -3.38 -8.32 -4.80
C LEU A 300 -4.39 -9.47 -4.96
N PHE A 301 -3.88 -10.68 -5.22
CA PHE A 301 -4.66 -11.86 -5.58
C PHE A 301 -5.82 -12.17 -4.60
N ASN A 302 -5.68 -11.83 -3.32
CA ASN A 302 -6.67 -12.05 -2.28
C ASN A 302 -7.63 -10.87 -2.03
N ARG A 303 -7.47 -9.74 -2.75
CA ARG A 303 -8.27 -8.51 -2.61
C ARG A 303 -8.96 -8.11 -3.91
N VAL A 304 -8.38 -8.49 -5.05
CA VAL A 304 -8.77 -8.03 -6.39
C VAL A 304 -10.20 -8.37 -6.79
N SER A 305 -10.81 -9.41 -6.20
CA SER A 305 -12.18 -9.80 -6.56
C SER A 305 -13.26 -8.82 -6.07
N HIS A 306 -12.93 -7.91 -5.16
CA HIS A 306 -13.90 -6.95 -4.58
C HIS A 306 -13.37 -5.52 -4.53
N ALA A 307 -12.14 -5.29 -4.02
CA ALA A 307 -11.68 -3.93 -3.75
C ALA A 307 -11.33 -3.15 -5.02
N GLY A 308 -10.54 -3.73 -5.92
CA GLY A 308 -10.17 -3.07 -7.18
C GLY A 308 -11.39 -2.68 -8.02
N PRO A 309 -12.26 -3.65 -8.41
CA PRO A 309 -13.50 -3.34 -9.14
C PRO A 309 -14.45 -2.43 -8.35
N GLY A 310 -14.55 -2.62 -7.04
CA GLY A 310 -15.39 -1.79 -6.17
C GLY A 310 -15.01 -0.32 -6.21
N LEU A 311 -13.71 0.00 -6.10
CA LEU A 311 -13.21 1.38 -6.17
C LEU A 311 -13.32 1.94 -7.60
N MET A 312 -13.03 1.13 -8.63
CA MET A 312 -13.15 1.59 -10.02
C MET A 312 -14.59 1.96 -10.39
N ALA A 313 -15.58 1.23 -9.88
CA ALA A 313 -16.99 1.49 -10.13
C ALA A 313 -17.50 2.77 -9.44
N ARG A 314 -16.84 3.21 -8.37
CA ARG A 314 -17.22 4.41 -7.60
C ARG A 314 -16.50 5.65 -8.14
N THR A 315 -16.82 5.99 -9.41
CA THR A 315 -16.24 7.16 -10.09
C THR A 315 -16.52 8.47 -9.37
N ASP A 316 -17.61 8.53 -8.62
CA ASP A 316 -18.00 9.63 -7.73
C ASP A 316 -16.99 9.87 -6.61
N LEU A 317 -16.24 8.84 -6.19
CA LEU A 317 -15.26 8.91 -5.11
C LEU A 317 -13.80 9.03 -5.61
N HIS A 318 -13.56 9.02 -6.92
CA HIS A 318 -12.17 9.02 -7.42
C HIS A 318 -11.38 10.26 -6.99
N HIS A 319 -12.02 11.41 -6.75
CA HIS A 319 -11.38 12.61 -6.23
C HIS A 319 -10.93 12.48 -4.76
N ARG A 320 -11.40 11.45 -4.07
CA ARG A 320 -11.03 11.09 -2.69
C ARG A 320 -10.15 9.82 -2.63
N LEU A 321 -9.58 9.41 -3.77
CA LEU A 321 -8.61 8.34 -3.82
C LEU A 321 -7.22 8.90 -4.08
N VAL A 322 -6.19 8.27 -3.52
CA VAL A 322 -4.78 8.62 -3.73
C VAL A 322 -3.97 7.39 -4.10
N ASN A 323 -2.94 7.58 -4.93
CA ASN A 323 -2.05 6.51 -5.31
C ASN A 323 -0.97 6.28 -4.26
N GLY A 324 -0.76 5.01 -3.92
CA GLY A 324 0.39 4.51 -3.20
C GLY A 324 0.85 3.20 -3.81
N SER A 325 2.13 2.91 -3.84
CA SER A 325 2.67 1.66 -4.37
C SER A 325 2.72 0.54 -3.34
N ASP A 326 2.88 0.87 -2.06
CA ASP A 326 3.22 -0.08 -0.99
C ASP A 326 4.53 -0.82 -1.28
N TYR A 327 5.48 -0.11 -1.94
CA TYR A 327 6.77 -0.70 -2.21
C TYR A 327 7.48 -1.12 -0.91
N PRO A 328 8.01 -2.37 -0.80
CA PRO A 328 8.39 -3.28 -1.89
C PRO A 328 7.36 -4.36 -2.28
N ILE A 329 6.14 -4.34 -1.77
CA ILE A 329 5.12 -5.37 -2.00
C ILE A 329 4.89 -5.68 -3.50
N PRO A 330 4.80 -4.69 -4.43
CA PRO A 330 4.63 -4.98 -5.86
C PRO A 330 5.76 -5.81 -6.48
N GLY A 331 6.93 -5.85 -5.85
CA GLY A 331 8.05 -6.70 -6.27
C GLY A 331 7.92 -8.17 -5.88
N ILE A 332 6.93 -8.54 -5.05
CA ILE A 332 6.70 -9.92 -4.62
C ILE A 332 5.86 -10.66 -5.66
N ASN A 333 6.52 -11.45 -6.52
CA ASN A 333 5.80 -12.42 -7.34
C ASN A 333 5.36 -13.60 -6.44
N PRO A 334 4.12 -14.03 -6.41
CA PRO A 334 2.97 -13.81 -7.30
C PRO A 334 1.82 -12.99 -6.68
N LEU A 335 2.08 -12.02 -5.81
CA LEU A 335 1.01 -11.28 -5.13
C LEU A 335 0.11 -10.53 -6.11
N ILE A 336 0.67 -9.96 -7.18
CA ILE A 336 -0.10 -9.41 -8.31
C ILE A 336 -0.16 -10.48 -9.40
N ASN A 337 -1.30 -11.16 -9.49
CA ASN A 337 -1.49 -12.26 -10.44
C ASN A 337 -2.16 -11.77 -11.73
N LEU A 338 -1.35 -11.46 -12.74
CA LEU A 338 -1.84 -10.96 -14.02
C LEU A 338 -2.77 -11.95 -14.75
N THR A 339 -2.65 -13.27 -14.51
CA THR A 339 -3.58 -14.25 -15.08
C THR A 339 -4.95 -14.18 -14.43
N GLN A 340 -4.98 -13.99 -13.10
CA GLN A 340 -6.23 -13.77 -12.38
C GLN A 340 -6.89 -12.45 -12.81
N LEU A 341 -6.12 -11.37 -12.93
CA LEU A 341 -6.62 -10.07 -13.41
C LEU A 341 -7.24 -10.18 -14.80
N TRP A 342 -6.59 -10.88 -15.71
CA TRP A 342 -7.14 -11.18 -17.03
C TRP A 342 -8.43 -12.01 -16.94
N GLY A 343 -8.43 -13.08 -16.14
CA GLY A 343 -9.61 -13.95 -15.95
C GLY A 343 -10.81 -13.23 -15.33
N LEU A 344 -10.58 -12.14 -14.59
CA LEU A 344 -11.60 -11.25 -14.06
C LEU A 344 -12.00 -10.13 -15.05
N GLY A 345 -11.41 -10.08 -16.24
CA GLY A 345 -11.66 -9.04 -17.23
C GLY A 345 -11.02 -7.68 -16.91
N LEU A 346 -10.13 -7.62 -15.90
CA LEU A 346 -9.53 -6.38 -15.44
C LEU A 346 -8.31 -5.92 -16.26
N ILE A 347 -7.74 -6.79 -17.07
CA ILE A 347 -6.70 -6.44 -18.05
C ILE A 347 -6.94 -7.20 -19.36
N ARG A 348 -6.45 -6.66 -20.47
CA ARG A 348 -6.46 -7.33 -21.75
C ARG A 348 -5.37 -8.40 -21.82
N TRP A 349 -5.62 -9.47 -22.56
CA TRP A 349 -4.63 -10.53 -22.75
C TRP A 349 -3.32 -10.03 -23.37
N GLU A 350 -3.45 -9.16 -24.38
CA GLU A 350 -2.31 -8.55 -25.06
C GLU A 350 -1.42 -7.72 -24.14
N ASP A 351 -1.97 -7.10 -23.08
CA ASP A 351 -1.23 -6.25 -22.12
C ASP A 351 -0.41 -7.07 -21.11
N LYS A 352 -0.79 -8.33 -20.89
CA LYS A 352 -0.21 -9.18 -19.85
C LYS A 352 1.30 -9.36 -19.95
N ARG A 353 1.82 -9.55 -21.17
CA ARG A 353 3.27 -9.77 -21.39
C ARG A 353 4.06 -8.50 -21.12
N GLY A 354 3.58 -7.35 -21.60
CA GLY A 354 4.19 -6.05 -21.34
C GLY A 354 4.19 -5.71 -19.86
N LEU A 355 3.06 -5.86 -19.16
CA LEU A 355 2.94 -5.68 -17.71
C LEU A 355 3.93 -6.58 -16.95
N SER A 356 3.99 -7.88 -17.30
CA SER A 356 4.93 -8.81 -16.66
C SER A 356 6.39 -8.38 -16.81
N ARG A 357 6.75 -7.75 -17.92
CA ARG A 357 8.09 -7.21 -18.15
C ARG A 357 8.33 -5.98 -17.28
N LEU A 358 7.38 -5.05 -17.23
CA LEU A 358 7.47 -3.84 -16.40
C LEU A 358 7.67 -4.18 -14.92
N PHE A 359 6.88 -5.13 -14.36
CA PHE A 359 7.04 -5.56 -12.96
C PHE A 359 8.42 -6.17 -12.67
N ARG A 360 9.03 -6.90 -13.65
CA ARG A 360 10.38 -7.47 -13.47
C ARG A 360 11.47 -6.40 -13.51
N GLU A 361 11.34 -5.40 -14.37
CA GLU A 361 12.32 -4.34 -14.56
C GLU A 361 12.22 -3.28 -13.45
N ASN A 362 11.00 -2.79 -13.18
CA ASN A 362 10.71 -1.83 -12.14
C ASN A 362 9.31 -2.06 -11.56
N PRO A 363 9.17 -2.66 -10.37
CA PRO A 363 7.86 -2.92 -9.76
C PRO A 363 7.02 -1.66 -9.52
N LEU A 364 7.64 -0.50 -9.26
CA LEU A 364 6.92 0.78 -9.12
C LEU A 364 6.26 1.17 -10.44
N LEU A 365 6.99 1.04 -11.55
CA LEU A 365 6.46 1.31 -12.88
C LEU A 365 5.37 0.29 -13.26
N GLY A 366 5.59 -0.98 -12.95
CA GLY A 366 4.61 -2.03 -13.18
C GLY A 366 3.29 -1.78 -12.46
N ASP A 367 3.33 -1.37 -11.18
CA ASP A 367 2.17 -1.04 -10.36
C ASP A 367 1.42 0.19 -10.90
N PHE A 368 2.15 1.27 -11.18
CA PHE A 368 1.59 2.49 -11.76
C PHE A 368 0.87 2.18 -13.09
N VAL A 369 1.57 1.52 -14.02
CA VAL A 369 1.01 1.21 -15.34
C VAL A 369 -0.20 0.29 -15.21
N LEU A 370 -0.13 -0.76 -14.38
CA LEU A 370 -1.26 -1.66 -14.16
C LEU A 370 -2.52 -0.89 -13.74
N LYS A 371 -2.43 -0.03 -12.73
CA LYS A 371 -3.56 0.78 -12.23
C LYS A 371 -4.16 1.70 -13.29
N ARG A 372 -3.34 2.17 -14.24
CA ARG A 372 -3.75 3.07 -15.32
C ARG A 372 -4.35 2.35 -16.54
N VAL A 373 -4.04 1.06 -16.73
CA VAL A 373 -4.53 0.30 -17.89
C VAL A 373 -5.59 -0.74 -17.56
N LEU A 374 -6.10 -0.73 -16.32
CA LEU A 374 -7.20 -1.61 -15.92
C LEU A 374 -8.42 -1.40 -16.83
N CYS A 375 -9.13 -2.49 -17.14
CA CYS A 375 -10.40 -2.42 -17.85
C CYS A 375 -11.55 -2.15 -16.89
N GLY A 376 -12.45 -1.26 -17.29
CA GLY A 376 -13.74 -1.06 -16.64
C GLY A 376 -14.72 -2.20 -16.92
N PRO A 377 -15.96 -2.10 -16.41
CA PRO A 377 -16.99 -3.11 -16.60
C PRO A 377 -17.39 -3.35 -18.06
N ASP A 378 -17.17 -2.37 -18.93
CA ASP A 378 -17.38 -2.40 -20.37
C ASP A 378 -16.23 -3.05 -21.16
N GLY A 379 -15.15 -3.46 -20.47
CA GLY A 379 -13.93 -3.99 -21.07
C GLY A 379 -12.97 -2.95 -21.64
N GLU A 380 -13.32 -1.65 -21.55
CA GLU A 380 -12.44 -0.58 -21.99
C GLU A 380 -11.34 -0.27 -20.96
N PRO A 381 -10.10 0.04 -21.42
CA PRO A 381 -8.97 0.30 -20.53
C PRO A 381 -9.05 1.71 -19.93
N THR A 382 -10.00 1.92 -19.04
CA THR A 382 -10.27 3.21 -18.40
C THR A 382 -9.34 3.50 -17.22
N GLY A 383 -8.92 2.47 -16.49
CA GLY A 383 -8.04 2.58 -15.33
C GLY A 383 -8.53 3.55 -14.25
N PHE A 384 -7.71 3.76 -13.22
CA PHE A 384 -7.95 4.88 -12.30
C PHE A 384 -7.58 6.20 -12.99
N PRO A 385 -8.37 7.27 -12.81
CA PRO A 385 -8.15 8.54 -13.50
C PRO A 385 -6.88 9.27 -13.01
N PRO A 386 -6.35 10.25 -13.78
CA PRO A 386 -5.17 11.02 -13.40
C PRO A 386 -5.26 11.68 -12.01
N SER A 387 -6.44 12.11 -11.57
CA SER A 387 -6.66 12.74 -10.27
C SER A 387 -6.24 11.87 -9.08
N VAL A 388 -6.28 10.55 -9.22
CA VAL A 388 -5.82 9.62 -8.16
C VAL A 388 -4.30 9.64 -8.00
N PHE A 389 -3.57 9.93 -9.07
CA PHE A 389 -2.11 9.98 -9.10
C PHE A 389 -1.54 11.38 -8.90
N CYS A 390 -2.38 12.40 -9.12
CA CYS A 390 -2.08 13.81 -8.95
C CYS A 390 -3.16 14.43 -8.05
N PRO A 391 -3.19 14.05 -6.75
CA PRO A 391 -4.25 14.47 -5.84
C PRO A 391 -4.19 15.99 -5.58
N SER A 392 -5.30 16.55 -5.08
CA SER A 392 -5.34 17.94 -4.64
C SER A 392 -4.42 18.18 -3.43
N ASN A 393 -3.98 19.41 -3.27
CA ASN A 393 -3.14 19.83 -2.13
C ASN A 393 -3.83 19.69 -0.77
N GLU A 394 -5.14 19.51 -0.75
CA GLU A 394 -5.92 19.32 0.47
C GLU A 394 -5.60 18.00 1.20
N VAL A 395 -5.19 16.97 0.45
CA VAL A 395 -4.83 15.67 1.03
C VAL A 395 -3.57 15.76 1.87
N PHE A 396 -2.59 16.57 1.44
CA PHE A 396 -1.31 16.78 2.14
C PHE A 396 -0.99 18.27 2.22
N PRO A 397 -1.68 19.02 3.09
CA PRO A 397 -1.51 20.48 3.16
C PRO A 397 -0.07 20.91 3.45
N SER A 398 0.65 20.15 4.28
CA SER A 398 2.05 20.45 4.61
C SER A 398 3.01 20.20 3.44
N LEU A 399 2.68 19.31 2.49
CA LEU A 399 3.48 19.11 1.28
C LEU A 399 3.38 20.32 0.34
N ALA A 400 2.20 20.89 0.21
CA ALA A 400 1.96 22.07 -0.64
C ALA A 400 2.68 23.33 -0.14
N GLN A 401 3.09 23.38 1.12
CA GLN A 401 3.79 24.51 1.75
C GLN A 401 5.32 24.37 1.68
N GLN A 402 5.86 23.27 1.20
CA GLN A 402 7.29 23.09 1.04
C GLN A 402 7.79 23.95 -0.13
N PRO A 403 8.92 24.66 0.00
CA PRO A 403 9.52 25.39 -1.11
C PRO A 403 9.93 24.39 -2.21
N ALA A 404 9.63 24.77 -3.45
CA ALA A 404 9.95 23.99 -4.64
C ALA A 404 11.46 23.88 -4.86
#